data_35ce3d218bf081de1958129adbef41ad
#
_entry.id   35ce3d218bf081de1958129adbef41ad
#
_cell.length_a   1.000
_cell.length_b   1.000
_cell.length_c   1.000
_cell.angle_alpha   90.00
_cell.angle_beta   90.00
_cell.angle_gamma   90.00
#
_symmetry.space_group_name_H-M   'P 1'
#
loop_
_entity.id
_entity.type
_entity.pdbx_description
1 polymer ?
#
loop_
_entity_poly.entity_id
_entity_poly.type
_entity_poly.pdbx_seq_one_letter_code
_entity_poly.pdbx_strand_id
1 'polypeptide(L)'
;MKILSVMNYVVVRLRDRHPEMDIFISSTDAPKYIPQTQQITVIINYSGSVFTTPESSDAIVQQQILRLTATVIVGKNCDALNALDHIRSALGGLQPPDCDHLIWLEKEINTGESDGFCRYILEMATSSLFIAEQENTDLPLLTEVNYEETE
;
A
#
# COMPACT_ATOMS: atom_id res chain seq x y z
N MET A 1 -4.04 6.80 9.08
CA MET A 1 -3.93 6.12 7.76
C MET A 1 -4.42 4.69 7.88
N LYS A 2 -5.28 4.29 6.99
CA LYS A 2 -5.70 2.89 6.89
C LYS A 2 -5.01 2.25 5.70
N ILE A 3 -4.29 1.16 5.95
CA ILE A 3 -3.51 0.49 4.92
C ILE A 3 -4.39 0.03 3.76
N LEU A 4 -5.57 -0.51 4.06
CA LEU A 4 -6.48 -0.96 3.02
C LEU A 4 -6.93 0.19 2.12
N SER A 5 -7.13 1.39 2.67
CA SER A 5 -7.48 2.57 1.89
C SER A 5 -6.37 2.96 0.91
N VAL A 6 -5.12 2.85 1.36
CA VAL A 6 -3.97 3.12 0.51
C VAL A 6 -3.90 2.11 -0.62
N MET A 7 -4.10 0.83 -0.30
CA MET A 7 -4.06 -0.24 -1.30
C MET A 7 -5.19 -0.09 -2.31
N ASN A 8 -6.40 0.24 -1.84
CA ASN A 8 -7.53 0.46 -2.74
C ASN A 8 -7.28 1.64 -3.68
N TYR A 9 -6.66 2.70 -3.16
CA TYR A 9 -6.33 3.87 -3.97
C TYR A 9 -5.37 3.49 -5.10
N VAL A 10 -4.36 2.68 -4.79
CA VAL A 10 -3.40 2.18 -5.77
C VAL A 10 -4.10 1.34 -6.84
N VAL A 11 -4.97 0.44 -6.41
CA VAL A 11 -5.70 -0.44 -7.34
C VAL A 11 -6.61 0.37 -8.26
N VAL A 12 -7.36 1.32 -7.71
CA VAL A 12 -8.25 2.17 -8.50
C VAL A 12 -7.45 2.98 -9.53
N ARG A 13 -6.31 3.52 -9.11
CA ARG A 13 -5.47 4.30 -10.03
C ARG A 13 -4.98 3.44 -11.20
N LEU A 14 -4.53 2.23 -10.90
CA LEU A 14 -4.07 1.33 -11.95
C LEU A 14 -5.21 0.94 -12.89
N ARG A 15 -6.38 0.63 -12.34
CA ARG A 15 -7.54 0.26 -13.15
C ARG A 15 -7.98 1.40 -14.05
N ASP A 16 -7.94 2.63 -13.55
CA ASP A 16 -8.32 3.79 -14.35
C ASP A 16 -7.37 4.02 -15.51
N ARG A 17 -6.08 3.81 -15.28
CA ARG A 17 -5.07 4.01 -16.30
C ARG A 17 -4.97 2.85 -17.26
N HIS A 18 -5.21 1.64 -16.77
CA HIS A 18 -5.00 0.41 -17.55
C HIS A 18 -6.15 -0.56 -17.31
N PRO A 19 -7.36 -0.24 -17.85
CA PRO A 19 -8.51 -1.12 -17.64
C PRO A 19 -8.37 -2.48 -18.30
N GLU A 20 -7.40 -2.64 -19.21
CA GLU A 20 -7.13 -3.92 -19.86
C GLU A 20 -6.39 -4.89 -18.93
N MET A 21 -5.80 -4.41 -17.86
CA MET A 21 -5.09 -5.26 -16.91
C MET A 21 -6.05 -5.79 -15.84
N ASP A 22 -5.73 -6.97 -15.31
CA ASP A 22 -6.47 -7.55 -14.21
C ASP A 22 -5.76 -7.19 -12.91
N ILE A 23 -6.36 -6.35 -12.10
CA ILE A 23 -5.71 -5.72 -10.94
C ILE A 23 -6.55 -5.95 -9.70
N PHE A 24 -5.93 -6.49 -8.64
CA PHE A 24 -6.65 -6.72 -7.40
C PHE A 24 -5.68 -6.76 -6.22
N ILE A 25 -6.26 -6.72 -5.01
CA ILE A 25 -5.51 -6.81 -3.76
C ILE A 25 -5.42 -8.27 -3.37
N SER A 26 -4.22 -8.70 -2.98
CA SER A 26 -4.05 -10.04 -2.44
C SER A 26 -4.74 -10.13 -1.08
N SER A 27 -5.47 -11.21 -0.88
CA SER A 27 -6.16 -11.50 0.37
C SER A 27 -5.89 -12.95 0.73
N THR A 28 -5.74 -13.21 2.03
CA THR A 28 -5.52 -14.56 2.50
C THR A 28 -6.71 -15.48 2.21
N ASP A 29 -7.89 -14.88 2.04
CA ASP A 29 -9.11 -15.62 1.75
C ASP A 29 -9.45 -15.66 0.26
N ALA A 30 -8.63 -15.02 -0.57
CA ALA A 30 -8.87 -15.02 -2.00
C ALA A 30 -8.61 -16.41 -2.57
N PRO A 31 -9.48 -16.90 -3.45
CA PRO A 31 -9.21 -18.15 -4.14
C PRO A 31 -7.94 -18.01 -4.97
N LYS A 32 -7.30 -19.13 -5.24
CA LYS A 32 -6.10 -19.13 -6.07
C LYS A 32 -6.45 -18.57 -7.42
N TYR A 33 -5.79 -17.48 -7.78
CA TYR A 33 -5.98 -16.87 -9.08
C TYR A 33 -5.20 -17.67 -10.12
N ILE A 34 -5.85 -17.95 -11.24
CA ILE A 34 -5.19 -18.61 -12.38
C ILE A 34 -5.04 -17.56 -13.46
N PRO A 35 -3.81 -17.08 -13.72
CA PRO A 35 -3.59 -16.05 -14.73
C PRO A 35 -3.87 -16.59 -16.13
N GLN A 36 -4.31 -15.68 -17.01
CA GLN A 36 -4.59 -16.00 -18.40
C GLN A 36 -3.45 -15.51 -19.29
N THR A 37 -3.12 -16.30 -20.29
CA THR A 37 -1.93 -16.07 -21.12
C THR A 37 -1.97 -14.77 -21.92
N GLN A 38 -3.14 -14.17 -22.08
CA GLN A 38 -3.30 -12.94 -22.85
C GLN A 38 -3.53 -11.72 -21.99
N GLN A 39 -3.38 -11.86 -20.67
CA GLN A 39 -3.61 -10.77 -19.74
C GLN A 39 -2.39 -10.48 -18.92
N ILE A 40 -2.32 -9.23 -18.49
CA ILE A 40 -1.35 -8.78 -17.49
C ILE A 40 -2.10 -8.67 -16.17
N THR A 41 -1.60 -9.35 -15.17
CA THR A 41 -2.22 -9.36 -13.84
C THR A 41 -1.31 -8.64 -12.86
N VAL A 42 -1.89 -7.76 -12.06
CA VAL A 42 -1.15 -7.03 -11.02
C VAL A 42 -1.84 -7.30 -9.68
N ILE A 43 -1.06 -7.83 -8.75
CA ILE A 43 -1.57 -8.14 -7.41
C ILE A 43 -0.86 -7.22 -6.43
N ILE A 44 -1.64 -6.40 -5.73
CA ILE A 44 -1.13 -5.45 -4.75
C ILE A 44 -1.12 -6.10 -3.38
N ASN A 45 0.01 -6.03 -2.72
CA ASN A 45 0.26 -6.65 -1.42
C ASN A 45 0.84 -5.64 -0.45
N TYR A 46 0.49 -5.81 0.82
CA TYR A 46 1.13 -5.07 1.90
C TYR A 46 2.30 -5.92 2.43
N SER A 47 3.52 -5.41 2.34
CA SER A 47 4.70 -6.15 2.78
C SER A 47 5.11 -5.82 4.20
N GLY A 48 4.69 -4.70 4.74
CA GLY A 48 5.03 -4.33 6.11
C GLY A 48 5.31 -2.85 6.24
N SER A 49 5.62 -2.44 7.46
CA SER A 49 5.93 -1.05 7.76
C SER A 49 7.14 -0.98 8.68
N VAL A 50 7.84 0.15 8.58
CA VAL A 50 8.90 0.51 9.51
C VAL A 50 8.48 1.81 10.19
N PHE A 51 8.71 1.91 11.47
CA PHE A 51 8.36 3.09 12.25
C PHE A 51 9.63 3.74 12.76
N THR A 52 9.70 5.07 12.63
CA THR A 52 10.84 5.82 13.17
C THR A 52 10.67 6.00 14.68
N THR A 53 11.74 6.40 15.33
CA THR A 53 11.70 6.68 16.76
C THR A 53 10.80 7.88 17.04
N PRO A 54 9.96 7.84 18.09
CA PRO A 54 9.15 9.01 18.45
C PRO A 54 10.04 10.19 18.81
N GLU A 55 9.60 11.39 18.38
CA GLU A 55 10.38 12.60 18.62
C GLU A 55 10.08 13.26 19.96
N SER A 56 8.96 12.93 20.57
CA SER A 56 8.51 13.56 21.81
C SER A 56 8.21 12.49 22.85
N SER A 57 8.49 12.81 24.11
CA SER A 57 8.13 11.94 25.21
C SER A 57 6.68 12.10 25.67
N ASP A 58 6.02 13.19 25.26
CA ASP A 58 4.65 13.50 25.70
C ASP A 58 3.60 12.85 24.84
N ALA A 59 3.91 12.57 23.58
CA ALA A 59 2.99 11.94 22.65
C ALA A 59 3.77 11.04 21.71
N ILE A 60 3.19 9.91 21.37
CA ILE A 60 3.83 9.00 20.42
C ILE A 60 3.42 9.44 19.02
N VAL A 61 4.35 10.09 18.35
CA VAL A 61 4.21 10.47 16.94
C VAL A 61 5.43 9.92 16.21
N GLN A 62 5.16 9.06 15.25
CA GLN A 62 6.23 8.37 14.51
C GLN A 62 5.94 8.47 13.03
N GLN A 63 6.99 8.52 12.24
CA GLN A 63 6.87 8.34 10.81
C GLN A 63 6.68 6.85 10.54
N GLN A 64 5.65 6.51 9.81
CA GLN A 64 5.40 5.15 9.37
C GLN A 64 5.75 5.05 7.89
N ILE A 65 6.73 4.22 7.56
CA ILE A 65 7.08 3.94 6.17
C ILE A 65 6.37 2.65 5.79
N LEU A 66 5.40 2.79 4.93
CA LEU A 66 4.54 1.70 4.49
C LEU A 66 5.09 1.12 3.20
N ARG A 67 5.32 -0.18 3.17
CA ARG A 67 5.83 -0.85 1.99
C ARG A 67 4.78 -1.74 1.36
N LEU A 68 4.62 -1.54 0.06
CA LEU A 68 3.71 -2.32 -0.76
C LEU A 68 4.50 -3.01 -1.85
N THR A 69 3.98 -4.13 -2.32
CA THR A 69 4.53 -4.79 -3.50
C THR A 69 3.44 -4.92 -4.56
N ALA A 70 3.84 -4.77 -5.81
CA ALA A 70 3.00 -5.09 -6.95
C ALA A 70 3.62 -6.31 -7.63
N THR A 71 2.93 -7.43 -7.54
CA THR A 71 3.35 -8.65 -8.26
C THR A 71 2.72 -8.58 -9.65
N VAL A 72 3.56 -8.54 -10.67
CA VAL A 72 3.14 -8.41 -12.05
C VAL A 72 3.34 -9.75 -12.74
N ILE A 73 2.25 -10.35 -13.19
CA ILE A 73 2.26 -11.62 -13.90
C ILE A 73 1.92 -11.35 -15.35
N VAL A 74 2.86 -11.63 -16.24
CA VAL A 74 2.74 -11.31 -17.65
C VAL A 74 2.71 -12.58 -18.46
N GLY A 75 1.65 -12.74 -19.25
CA GLY A 75 1.54 -13.88 -20.15
C GLY A 75 2.59 -13.84 -21.24
N LYS A 76 2.89 -15.01 -21.77
CA LYS A 76 3.97 -15.22 -22.73
C LYS A 76 3.81 -14.37 -23.99
N ASN A 77 2.57 -14.03 -24.36
CA ASN A 77 2.29 -13.26 -25.57
C ASN A 77 2.19 -11.75 -25.32
N CYS A 78 2.49 -11.30 -24.10
CA CYS A 78 2.42 -9.89 -23.74
C CYS A 78 3.82 -9.30 -23.65
N ASP A 79 3.89 -7.98 -23.86
CA ASP A 79 5.15 -7.25 -23.75
C ASP A 79 5.36 -6.88 -22.27
N ALA A 80 6.21 -7.66 -21.60
CA ALA A 80 6.45 -7.49 -20.18
C ALA A 80 7.12 -6.16 -19.85
N LEU A 81 8.10 -5.76 -20.64
CA LEU A 81 8.85 -4.52 -20.35
C LEU A 81 7.98 -3.31 -20.51
N ASN A 82 7.14 -3.29 -21.52
CA ASN A 82 6.21 -2.19 -21.74
C ASN A 82 5.17 -2.13 -20.61
N ALA A 83 4.68 -3.28 -20.15
CA ALA A 83 3.74 -3.34 -19.03
C ALA A 83 4.35 -2.78 -17.76
N LEU A 84 5.61 -3.13 -17.48
CA LEU A 84 6.31 -2.62 -16.31
C LEU A 84 6.50 -1.10 -16.38
N ASP A 85 6.82 -0.57 -17.56
CA ASP A 85 6.93 0.87 -17.74
C ASP A 85 5.63 1.58 -17.42
N HIS A 86 4.51 1.04 -17.89
CA HIS A 86 3.20 1.59 -17.62
C HIS A 86 2.84 1.55 -16.14
N ILE A 87 3.15 0.45 -15.47
CA ILE A 87 2.85 0.30 -14.06
C ILE A 87 3.68 1.26 -13.22
N ARG A 88 4.98 1.38 -13.52
CA ARG A 88 5.85 2.33 -12.83
C ARG A 88 5.35 3.76 -13.01
N SER A 89 4.96 4.12 -14.21
CA SER A 89 4.46 5.46 -14.50
C SER A 89 3.16 5.78 -13.80
N ALA A 90 2.32 4.77 -13.59
CA ALA A 90 1.04 4.97 -12.92
C ALA A 90 1.20 5.09 -11.41
N LEU A 91 2.16 4.41 -10.83
CA LEU A 91 2.31 4.32 -9.37
C LEU A 91 3.34 5.27 -8.79
N GLY A 92 4.48 5.45 -9.48
CA GLY A 92 5.51 6.35 -8.99
C GLY A 92 5.01 7.78 -8.96
N GLY A 93 5.19 8.45 -7.82
CA GLY A 93 4.74 9.82 -7.65
C GLY A 93 3.27 9.98 -7.29
N LEU A 94 2.55 8.87 -7.10
CA LEU A 94 1.17 8.92 -6.67
C LEU A 94 1.10 9.23 -5.18
N GLN A 95 0.18 10.11 -4.78
CA GLN A 95 -0.01 10.44 -3.36
C GLN A 95 -1.29 9.82 -2.84
N PRO A 96 -1.20 8.73 -2.08
CA PRO A 96 -2.39 8.12 -1.50
C PRO A 96 -3.00 9.00 -0.40
N PRO A 97 -4.27 8.77 -0.04
CA PRO A 97 -4.91 9.53 1.02
C PRO A 97 -4.21 9.31 2.35
N ASP A 98 -4.13 10.37 3.15
CA ASP A 98 -3.54 10.37 4.49
C ASP A 98 -2.03 10.04 4.51
N CYS A 99 -1.39 10.08 3.35
CA CYS A 99 0.06 9.92 3.25
C CYS A 99 0.69 11.28 3.00
N ASP A 100 1.83 11.51 3.64
CA ASP A 100 2.53 12.78 3.54
C ASP A 100 3.65 12.76 2.49
N HIS A 101 3.88 11.62 1.87
CA HIS A 101 4.86 11.47 0.80
C HIS A 101 4.23 10.81 -0.42
N LEU A 102 4.74 11.17 -1.59
CA LEU A 102 4.39 10.48 -2.82
C LEU A 102 4.99 9.08 -2.78
N ILE A 103 4.33 8.15 -3.44
CA ILE A 103 4.89 6.80 -3.57
C ILE A 103 6.23 6.89 -4.30
N TRP A 104 7.26 6.27 -3.72
CA TRP A 104 8.54 6.12 -4.40
C TRP A 104 8.77 4.64 -4.67
N LEU A 105 9.49 4.37 -5.76
CA LEU A 105 9.81 3.00 -6.16
C LEU A 105 11.16 2.64 -5.56
N GLU A 106 11.27 1.44 -5.02
CA GLU A 106 12.49 1.01 -4.34
C GLU A 106 13.25 -0.03 -5.14
N LYS A 107 12.55 -1.03 -5.69
CA LYS A 107 13.23 -2.15 -6.30
C LYS A 107 12.27 -2.89 -7.22
N GLU A 108 12.80 -3.45 -8.28
CA GLU A 108 12.03 -4.27 -9.21
C GLU A 108 12.83 -5.54 -9.47
N ILE A 109 12.20 -6.68 -9.29
CA ILE A 109 12.87 -7.97 -9.37
C ILE A 109 12.16 -8.84 -10.41
N ASN A 110 12.94 -9.45 -11.29
CA ASN A 110 12.44 -10.49 -12.18
C ASN A 110 12.55 -11.82 -11.43
N THR A 111 11.43 -12.43 -11.10
CA THR A 111 11.43 -13.70 -10.37
C THR A 111 11.43 -14.90 -11.27
N GLY A 112 11.47 -14.68 -12.59
CA GLY A 112 11.64 -15.77 -13.56
C GLY A 112 10.34 -16.14 -14.24
N GLU A 113 10.44 -17.15 -15.07
CA GLU A 113 9.35 -17.66 -15.87
C GLU A 113 8.90 -19.01 -15.32
N SER A 114 7.58 -19.21 -15.22
CA SER A 114 7.00 -20.45 -14.76
C SER A 114 5.63 -20.63 -15.43
N ASP A 115 5.39 -21.81 -15.98
CA ASP A 115 4.11 -22.19 -16.61
C ASP A 115 3.69 -21.23 -17.73
N GLY A 116 4.66 -20.66 -18.45
CA GLY A 116 4.37 -19.74 -19.54
C GLY A 116 4.11 -18.30 -19.12
N PHE A 117 4.41 -17.96 -17.88
CA PHE A 117 4.23 -16.60 -17.34
C PHE A 117 5.55 -16.09 -16.78
N CYS A 118 5.81 -14.81 -17.04
CA CYS A 118 6.90 -14.09 -16.39
C CYS A 118 6.36 -13.35 -15.18
N ARG A 119 7.11 -13.37 -14.10
CA ARG A 119 6.71 -12.71 -12.87
C ARG A 119 7.74 -11.69 -12.43
N TYR A 120 7.24 -10.53 -12.03
CA TYR A 120 8.07 -9.44 -11.54
C TYR A 120 7.47 -8.94 -10.24
N ILE A 121 8.32 -8.46 -9.34
CA ILE A 121 7.87 -7.85 -8.10
C ILE A 121 8.42 -6.43 -8.06
N LEU A 122 7.52 -5.45 -8.02
CA LEU A 122 7.87 -4.05 -7.85
C LEU A 122 7.64 -3.67 -6.41
N GLU A 123 8.70 -3.26 -5.72
CA GLU A 123 8.62 -2.81 -4.35
C GLU A 123 8.52 -1.30 -4.31
N MET A 124 7.58 -0.78 -3.55
CA MET A 124 7.33 0.64 -3.45
C MET A 124 7.01 1.00 -2.01
N ALA A 125 7.12 2.27 -1.70
CA ALA A 125 6.89 2.77 -0.36
C ALA A 125 6.20 4.13 -0.39
N THR A 126 5.49 4.42 0.67
CA THR A 126 5.00 5.76 0.97
C THR A 126 5.09 5.92 2.48
N SER A 127 4.77 7.10 2.98
CA SER A 127 4.85 7.32 4.41
C SER A 127 3.70 8.17 4.91
N SER A 128 3.43 8.02 6.19
CA SER A 128 2.41 8.76 6.89
C SER A 128 2.84 8.90 8.35
N LEU A 129 2.19 9.79 9.07
CA LEU A 129 2.41 9.89 10.50
C LEU A 129 1.54 8.87 11.21
N PHE A 130 2.14 8.17 12.16
CA PHE A 130 1.42 7.34 13.11
C PHE A 130 1.34 8.08 14.43
N ILE A 131 0.12 8.28 14.92
CA ILE A 131 -0.12 8.97 16.18
C ILE A 131 -0.86 7.98 17.07
N ALA A 132 -0.24 7.65 18.21
CA ALA A 132 -0.83 6.71 19.13
C ALA A 132 -2.05 7.33 19.80
N GLU A 133 -3.07 6.54 20.02
CA GLU A 133 -4.22 6.98 20.80
C GLU A 133 -3.80 7.21 22.24
N GLN A 134 -4.20 8.35 22.77
CA GLN A 134 -4.02 8.61 24.19
C GLN A 134 -5.25 8.09 24.93
N GLU A 135 -5.03 7.30 25.97
CA GLU A 135 -6.13 6.94 26.84
C GLU A 135 -6.56 8.18 27.60
N ASN A 136 -7.83 8.58 27.43
CA ASN A 136 -8.46 9.60 28.26
C ASN A 136 -8.93 8.91 29.54
N THR A 137 -8.13 9.10 30.57
CA THR A 137 -8.53 8.63 31.87
C THR A 137 -9.50 9.65 32.46
N ASP A 138 -9.21 9.77 31.61
CA ASP A 138 -9.89 10.55 31.80
C ASP A 138 -10.45 10.91 32.05
N LEU A 139 -10.38 10.78 31.99
CA LEU A 139 -10.99 11.26 32.03
C LEU A 139 -11.48 11.65 32.56
N PRO A 140 -11.60 11.86 32.87
CA PRO A 140 -12.15 12.44 33.34
C PRO A 140 -12.49 12.85 33.63
N LEU A 141 -12.64 12.72 33.76
CA LEU A 141 -13.13 13.35 34.01
C LEU A 141 -13.35 13.83 33.97
N LEU A 142 -13.36 13.67 34.26
CA LEU A 142 -13.78 14.38 34.37
C LEU A 142 -14.24 14.59 34.22
N THR A 143 -14.42 14.44 34.37
CA THR A 143 -14.99 14.99 34.46
C THR A 143 -15.23 15.12 34.47
N GLU A 144 -15.51 15.01 34.78
CA GLU A 144 -15.81 15.61 35.14
C GLU A 144 -15.56 16.04 35.17
N VAL A 145 -16.02 15.84 35.74
CA VAL A 145 -15.96 16.75 36.09
C VAL A 145 -15.92 17.09 35.90
N ASN A 146 -16.52 16.98 36.51
CA ASN A 146 -16.71 17.72 36.71
C ASN A 146 -16.73 18.04 36.48
N TYR A 147 -16.57 18.39 36.46
CA TYR A 147 -16.75 19.08 36.81
C TYR A 147 -16.63 19.14 36.72
N GLU A 148 -16.47 19.08 36.58
CA GLU A 148 -16.46 19.52 36.92
C GLU A 148 -16.14 19.79 36.67
N GLU A 149 -16.17 19.91 36.98
CA GLU A 149 -16.02 20.50 37.24
C GLU A 149 -15.76 20.72 36.94
N THR A 150 -16.02 20.64 37.61
CA THR A 150 -15.96 21.33 37.85
C THR A 150 -15.83 21.35 37.56
N GLU A 151 -15.70 21.31 37.49
CA GLU A 151 -15.69 21.71 37.70
C GLU A 151 -15.72 21.57 37.54
#